data_93efaca3312717ff2ecac59a419ebb27
#
_entry.id   93efaca3312717ff2ecac59a419ebb27
#
_cell.length_a   1.000
_cell.length_b   1.000
_cell.length_c   1.000
_cell.angle_alpha   90.00
_cell.angle_beta   90.00
_cell.angle_gamma   90.00
#
_symmetry.space_group_name_H-M   'P 1'
#
loop_
_entity.id
_entity.type
_entity.pdbx_description
1 polymer ?
#
loop_
_entity_poly.entity_id
_entity_poly.type
_entity_poly.pdbx_seq_one_letter_code
_entity_poly.pdbx_strand_id
1 'polypeptide(L)'
;MLVLASTTDTLEVDLIAAHTTSALPFFVSYRDITTTAYTPGRQFGTTNGTTDVQLLAAPAASTQRVVDLITIRNADTVAHTVTVRYVDNTTEYNIVTFQLAVGDVLQYSDGAGWQTFSNNGSLKMGIVQGSNSVSSGLSTTTITADVTNSNATANTIADVTGLSFPVTNGQRYWFRFVIQYTAAATTTGSRWTINGPAQTELRYKSEYSLTTTTNTVNEGVSAYDLPAASSASSAATASNIAIIEGFILPSADGNVVARFASEISSSAIVAKRGSFVQYLAVG
;
A
#
# COMPACT_ATOMS: atom_id res chain seq x y z
N MET A 1 14.06 -21.12 7.47
CA MET A 1 15.49 -21.48 7.45
C MET A 1 15.90 -21.86 6.04
N LEU A 2 16.92 -21.26 5.48
CA LEU A 2 17.50 -21.55 4.16
C LEU A 2 18.86 -22.20 4.37
N VAL A 3 19.08 -23.41 3.80
CA VAL A 3 20.27 -24.23 4.06
C VAL A 3 20.83 -24.76 2.73
N LEU A 4 22.13 -24.62 2.54
CA LEU A 4 22.91 -25.30 1.51
C LEU A 4 23.59 -26.51 2.16
N ALA A 5 23.30 -27.70 1.69
CA ALA A 5 23.72 -28.96 2.32
C ALA A 5 24.70 -29.77 1.47
N SER A 6 24.83 -29.47 0.18
CA SER A 6 25.72 -30.13 -0.77
C SER A 6 26.84 -29.21 -1.22
N THR A 7 27.98 -29.77 -1.59
CA THR A 7 29.12 -29.05 -2.20
C THR A 7 28.81 -28.48 -3.58
N THR A 8 27.61 -28.69 -4.09
CA THR A 8 27.11 -28.18 -5.37
C THR A 8 25.95 -27.19 -5.20
N ASP A 9 25.44 -27.01 -3.97
CA ASP A 9 24.35 -26.09 -3.69
C ASP A 9 24.85 -24.65 -3.66
N THR A 10 24.24 -23.76 -4.45
CA THR A 10 24.54 -22.31 -4.42
C THR A 10 23.25 -21.48 -4.33
N LEU A 11 23.40 -20.21 -3.98
CA LEU A 11 22.37 -19.20 -4.21
C LEU A 11 22.85 -18.24 -5.27
N GLU A 12 21.93 -17.88 -6.15
CA GLU A 12 22.17 -16.95 -7.24
C GLU A 12 21.11 -15.87 -7.32
N VAL A 13 21.43 -14.74 -7.96
CA VAL A 13 20.53 -13.62 -8.19
C VAL A 13 20.69 -13.09 -9.60
N ASP A 14 19.56 -12.76 -10.23
CA ASP A 14 19.51 -12.00 -11.47
C ASP A 14 18.43 -10.91 -11.44
N LEU A 15 18.42 -10.08 -12.46
CA LEU A 15 17.36 -9.13 -12.76
C LEU A 15 16.65 -9.53 -14.05
N ILE A 16 15.34 -9.29 -14.15
CA ILE A 16 14.61 -9.52 -15.42
C ILE A 16 15.08 -8.57 -16.53
N ALA A 17 15.62 -7.39 -16.18
CA ALA A 17 16.15 -6.40 -17.10
C ALA A 17 17.49 -5.86 -16.60
N ALA A 18 18.38 -5.45 -17.53
CA ALA A 18 19.64 -4.82 -17.19
C ALA A 18 19.43 -3.53 -16.35
N HIS A 19 20.34 -3.28 -15.43
CA HIS A 19 20.36 -2.00 -14.70
C HIS A 19 20.69 -0.84 -15.63
N THR A 20 20.20 0.36 -15.29
CA THR A 20 20.34 1.57 -16.11
C THR A 20 21.60 2.35 -15.73
N THR A 21 21.81 2.57 -14.44
CA THR A 21 22.92 3.39 -13.91
C THR A 21 23.78 2.65 -12.90
N SER A 22 23.17 1.78 -12.07
CA SER A 22 23.85 1.13 -10.96
C SER A 22 23.37 -0.30 -10.77
N ALA A 23 24.30 -1.24 -10.70
CA ALA A 23 24.02 -2.59 -10.27
C ALA A 23 23.52 -2.62 -8.81
N LEU A 24 22.68 -3.59 -8.47
CA LEU A 24 22.10 -3.72 -7.15
C LEU A 24 23.09 -4.41 -6.20
N PRO A 25 23.57 -3.74 -5.14
CA PRO A 25 24.44 -4.35 -4.16
C PRO A 25 23.69 -5.37 -3.32
N PHE A 26 24.38 -6.45 -2.96
CA PHE A 26 23.87 -7.45 -2.03
C PHE A 26 24.88 -7.76 -0.92
N PHE A 27 24.35 -8.22 0.21
CA PHE A 27 25.10 -8.74 1.33
C PHE A 27 24.42 -10.01 1.84
N VAL A 28 25.24 -11.05 2.16
CA VAL A 28 24.79 -12.31 2.75
C VAL A 28 25.60 -12.58 4.00
N SER A 29 24.90 -12.88 5.09
CA SER A 29 25.48 -13.43 6.32
C SER A 29 25.06 -14.88 6.47
N TYR A 30 25.98 -15.74 6.82
CA TYR A 30 25.74 -17.17 6.96
C TYR A 30 26.61 -17.79 8.06
N ARG A 31 26.28 -19.01 8.42
CA ARG A 31 27.09 -19.84 9.31
C ARG A 31 27.31 -21.22 8.72
N ASP A 32 28.54 -21.69 8.80
CA ASP A 32 28.90 -23.05 8.47
C ASP A 32 28.85 -23.91 9.73
N ILE A 33 28.14 -25.03 9.65
CA ILE A 33 27.96 -25.97 10.75
C ILE A 33 28.52 -27.33 10.33
N THR A 34 29.45 -27.82 11.11
CA THR A 34 29.96 -29.21 11.03
C THR A 34 29.60 -29.95 12.31
N THR A 35 30.01 -31.22 12.43
CA THR A 35 29.82 -32.00 13.67
C THR A 35 30.55 -31.45 14.89
N THR A 36 31.55 -30.59 14.69
CA THR A 36 32.43 -30.12 15.74
C THR A 36 32.64 -28.61 15.79
N ALA A 37 32.17 -27.87 14.75
CA ALA A 37 32.44 -26.46 14.63
C ALA A 37 31.23 -25.67 14.14
N TYR A 38 31.15 -24.41 14.57
CA TYR A 38 30.27 -23.37 14.09
C TYR A 38 31.15 -22.19 13.64
N THR A 39 31.01 -21.82 12.35
CA THR A 39 31.88 -20.75 11.79
C THR A 39 31.00 -19.74 11.05
N PRO A 40 30.87 -18.50 11.56
CA PRO A 40 30.15 -17.44 10.84
C PRO A 40 30.94 -16.97 9.62
N GLY A 41 30.21 -16.59 8.56
CA GLY A 41 30.77 -16.08 7.33
C GLY A 41 29.90 -15.01 6.68
N ARG A 42 30.44 -14.37 5.65
CA ARG A 42 29.75 -13.35 4.87
C ARG A 42 30.18 -13.37 3.41
N GLN A 43 29.28 -12.96 2.53
CA GLN A 43 29.56 -12.69 1.13
C GLN A 43 28.87 -11.39 0.73
N PHE A 44 29.44 -10.65 -0.21
CA PHE A 44 28.86 -9.43 -0.77
C PHE A 44 29.27 -9.26 -2.21
N GLY A 45 28.48 -8.51 -2.97
CA GLY A 45 28.70 -8.25 -4.39
C GLY A 45 27.62 -7.36 -4.95
N THR A 46 27.50 -7.39 -6.27
CA THR A 46 26.48 -6.66 -7.04
C THR A 46 25.87 -7.57 -8.09
N THR A 47 24.62 -7.32 -8.47
CA THR A 47 23.97 -7.98 -9.61
C THR A 47 24.66 -7.61 -10.93
N ASN A 48 24.46 -8.42 -11.97
CA ASN A 48 25.00 -8.17 -13.32
C ASN A 48 23.88 -8.21 -14.38
N GLY A 49 22.86 -7.37 -14.20
CA GLY A 49 21.70 -7.33 -15.09
C GLY A 49 20.99 -8.68 -15.12
N THR A 50 20.77 -9.21 -16.33
CA THR A 50 20.08 -10.49 -16.56
C THR A 50 20.99 -11.71 -16.43
N THR A 51 22.27 -11.52 -16.09
CA THR A 51 23.21 -12.62 -15.88
C THR A 51 23.16 -13.04 -14.41
N ASP A 52 23.08 -14.35 -14.18
CA ASP A 52 23.11 -14.92 -12.83
C ASP A 52 24.42 -14.59 -12.13
N VAL A 53 24.32 -14.10 -10.91
CA VAL A 53 25.45 -13.80 -10.03
C VAL A 53 25.33 -14.60 -8.76
N GLN A 54 26.39 -15.27 -8.37
CA GLN A 54 26.44 -16.08 -7.16
C GLN A 54 26.31 -15.20 -5.90
N LEU A 55 25.14 -15.28 -5.23
CA LEU A 55 24.89 -14.68 -3.93
C LEU A 55 25.66 -15.37 -2.81
N LEU A 56 25.72 -16.71 -2.88
CA LEU A 56 26.38 -17.55 -1.87
C LEU A 56 26.95 -18.81 -2.51
N ALA A 57 28.23 -19.02 -2.25
CA ALA A 57 28.95 -20.21 -2.72
C ALA A 57 28.50 -21.45 -1.96
N ALA A 58 28.74 -22.62 -2.56
CA ALA A 58 28.49 -23.92 -1.93
C ALA A 58 29.32 -24.10 -0.65
N PRO A 59 28.82 -24.86 0.34
CA PRO A 59 29.60 -25.24 1.51
C PRO A 59 30.72 -26.23 1.15
N ALA A 60 31.70 -26.35 2.04
CA ALA A 60 32.68 -27.41 1.96
C ALA A 60 32.08 -28.80 2.24
N ALA A 61 32.78 -29.85 1.88
CA ALA A 61 32.36 -31.21 2.21
C ALA A 61 32.13 -31.40 3.72
N SER A 62 31.11 -32.15 4.09
CA SER A 62 30.69 -32.40 5.49
C SER A 62 30.29 -31.13 6.27
N THR A 63 29.86 -30.11 5.55
CA THR A 63 29.41 -28.81 6.15
C THR A 63 28.00 -28.51 5.66
N GLN A 64 27.17 -28.00 6.54
CA GLN A 64 25.91 -27.33 6.22
C GLN A 64 26.09 -25.83 6.35
N ARG A 65 25.69 -25.08 5.33
CA ARG A 65 25.72 -23.61 5.33
C ARG A 65 24.31 -23.08 5.53
N VAL A 66 24.07 -22.47 6.68
CA VAL A 66 22.80 -21.87 7.05
C VAL A 66 22.85 -20.37 6.77
N VAL A 67 21.87 -19.88 6.03
CA VAL A 67 21.76 -18.44 5.71
C VAL A 67 21.02 -17.74 6.82
N ASP A 68 21.66 -16.72 7.43
CA ASP A 68 21.05 -15.90 8.49
C ASP A 68 20.35 -14.67 7.91
N LEU A 69 21.01 -14.00 6.95
CA LEU A 69 20.53 -12.77 6.35
C LEU A 69 20.96 -12.68 4.89
N ILE A 70 20.04 -12.25 4.04
CA ILE A 70 20.34 -11.73 2.70
C ILE A 70 19.74 -10.33 2.62
N THR A 71 20.47 -9.36 2.07
CA THR A 71 19.92 -8.06 1.68
C THR A 71 20.31 -7.73 0.25
N ILE A 72 19.36 -7.27 -0.54
CA ILE A 72 19.55 -6.79 -1.93
C ILE A 72 18.86 -5.44 -2.02
N ARG A 73 19.63 -4.38 -2.30
CA ARG A 73 19.09 -3.02 -2.39
C ARG A 73 18.99 -2.57 -3.84
N ASN A 74 17.86 -2.02 -4.24
CA ASN A 74 17.79 -1.32 -5.52
C ASN A 74 18.50 0.03 -5.42
N ALA A 75 19.75 0.09 -5.91
CA ALA A 75 20.56 1.30 -5.97
C ALA A 75 20.46 2.01 -7.33
N ASP A 76 19.68 1.46 -8.27
CA ASP A 76 19.46 2.06 -9.59
C ASP A 76 18.41 3.17 -9.54
N THR A 77 18.27 3.88 -10.64
CA THR A 77 17.31 4.99 -10.84
C THR A 77 15.94 4.54 -11.34
N VAL A 78 15.78 3.24 -11.61
CA VAL A 78 14.52 2.61 -12.06
C VAL A 78 14.15 1.42 -11.20
N ALA A 79 12.90 0.97 -11.26
CA ALA A 79 12.45 -0.24 -10.58
C ALA A 79 13.02 -1.49 -11.26
N HIS A 80 13.40 -2.49 -10.48
CA HIS A 80 13.90 -3.79 -10.96
C HIS A 80 13.15 -4.95 -10.35
N THR A 81 12.90 -5.97 -11.17
CA THR A 81 12.46 -7.28 -10.67
C THR A 81 13.68 -8.14 -10.42
N VAL A 82 13.85 -8.55 -9.17
CA VAL A 82 14.94 -9.37 -8.65
C VAL A 82 14.43 -10.79 -8.49
N THR A 83 15.16 -11.77 -9.00
CA THR A 83 14.92 -13.20 -8.74
C THR A 83 16.09 -13.78 -7.97
N VAL A 84 15.81 -14.47 -6.86
CA VAL A 84 16.81 -15.27 -6.13
C VAL A 84 16.51 -16.74 -6.37
N ARG A 85 17.55 -17.49 -6.74
CA ARG A 85 17.47 -18.91 -7.04
C ARG A 85 18.29 -19.73 -6.05
N TYR A 86 17.80 -20.91 -5.79
CA TYR A 86 18.58 -22.01 -5.23
C TYR A 86 19.02 -22.89 -6.40
N VAL A 87 20.30 -23.18 -6.49
CA VAL A 87 20.86 -24.07 -7.52
C VAL A 87 21.33 -25.35 -6.85
N ASP A 88 20.70 -26.46 -7.21
CA ASP A 88 21.11 -27.80 -6.80
C ASP A 88 21.86 -28.44 -7.97
N ASN A 89 23.16 -28.45 -7.87
CA ASN A 89 24.10 -28.90 -8.93
C ASN A 89 23.94 -28.05 -10.21
N THR A 90 23.02 -28.41 -11.12
CA THR A 90 22.72 -27.70 -12.37
C THR A 90 21.24 -27.34 -12.48
N THR A 91 20.44 -27.67 -11.47
CA THR A 91 19.00 -27.41 -11.47
C THR A 91 18.68 -26.15 -10.66
N GLU A 92 18.05 -25.20 -11.31
CA GLU A 92 17.68 -23.92 -10.71
C GLU A 92 16.24 -23.92 -10.20
N TYR A 93 16.05 -23.41 -9.00
CA TYR A 93 14.73 -23.24 -8.36
C TYR A 93 14.55 -21.79 -7.95
N ASN A 94 13.61 -21.08 -8.54
CA ASN A 94 13.25 -19.73 -8.11
C ASN A 94 12.63 -19.80 -6.70
N ILE A 95 13.31 -19.22 -5.71
CA ILE A 95 12.80 -19.18 -4.32
C ILE A 95 12.06 -17.89 -4.02
N VAL A 96 12.38 -16.80 -4.71
CA VAL A 96 11.63 -15.55 -4.64
C VAL A 96 11.85 -14.72 -5.90
N THR A 97 10.79 -14.08 -6.38
CA THR A 97 10.84 -13.02 -7.40
C THR A 97 10.07 -11.83 -6.88
N PHE A 98 10.70 -10.65 -6.87
CA PHE A 98 10.08 -9.45 -6.33
C PHE A 98 10.50 -8.17 -7.06
N GLN A 99 9.55 -7.25 -7.29
CA GLN A 99 9.84 -5.95 -7.87
C GLN A 99 10.21 -4.95 -6.78
N LEU A 100 11.40 -4.38 -6.87
CA LEU A 100 11.93 -3.34 -5.99
C LEU A 100 11.81 -1.98 -6.66
N ALA A 101 11.10 -1.04 -6.06
CA ALA A 101 11.17 0.36 -6.45
C ALA A 101 12.55 0.95 -6.11
N VAL A 102 12.84 2.13 -6.62
CA VAL A 102 14.10 2.83 -6.36
C VAL A 102 14.35 2.99 -4.86
N GLY A 103 15.49 2.52 -4.39
CA GLY A 103 15.91 2.57 -3.00
C GLY A 103 15.35 1.46 -2.09
N ASP A 104 14.42 0.64 -2.56
CA ASP A 104 13.88 -0.48 -1.80
C ASP A 104 14.93 -1.56 -1.51
N VAL A 105 14.69 -2.32 -0.44
CA VAL A 105 15.52 -3.45 -0.03
C VAL A 105 14.69 -4.72 0.03
N LEU A 106 15.12 -5.77 -0.67
CA LEU A 106 14.68 -7.14 -0.43
C LEU A 106 15.57 -7.75 0.67
N GLN A 107 14.95 -8.31 1.69
CA GLN A 107 15.64 -8.94 2.81
C GLN A 107 15.09 -10.34 3.07
N TYR A 108 15.98 -11.29 3.26
CA TYR A 108 15.70 -12.55 3.91
C TYR A 108 16.34 -12.53 5.31
N SER A 109 15.62 -13.02 6.30
CA SER A 109 16.21 -13.34 7.62
C SER A 109 15.67 -14.69 8.12
N ASP A 110 16.53 -15.43 8.80
CA ASP A 110 16.13 -16.70 9.42
C ASP A 110 15.06 -16.43 10.49
N GLY A 111 13.91 -17.09 10.35
CA GLY A 111 12.74 -16.89 11.22
C GLY A 111 11.67 -15.92 10.69
N ALA A 112 12.01 -14.83 9.99
CA ALA A 112 11.02 -13.92 9.39
C ALA A 112 10.75 -14.19 7.90
N GLY A 113 11.65 -14.93 7.22
CA GLY A 113 11.53 -15.18 5.78
C GLY A 113 11.89 -13.97 4.93
N TRP A 114 11.27 -13.87 3.75
CA TRP A 114 11.48 -12.78 2.82
C TRP A 114 10.60 -11.57 3.15
N GLN A 115 11.17 -10.40 3.12
CA GLN A 115 10.51 -9.12 3.39
C GLN A 115 11.04 -8.04 2.45
N THR A 116 10.24 -7.01 2.20
CA THR A 116 10.71 -5.82 1.48
C THR A 116 10.53 -4.58 2.33
N PHE A 117 11.53 -3.73 2.29
CA PHE A 117 11.52 -2.44 2.98
C PHE A 117 11.63 -1.32 1.95
N SER A 118 10.93 -0.22 2.20
CA SER A 118 11.08 1.00 1.41
C SER A 118 12.43 1.68 1.72
N ASN A 119 12.83 2.63 0.89
CA ASN A 119 14.07 3.39 1.07
C ASN A 119 14.18 4.14 2.40
N ASN A 120 13.07 4.37 3.11
CA ASN A 120 13.04 4.96 4.46
C ASN A 120 13.00 3.90 5.58
N GLY A 121 13.16 2.61 5.26
CA GLY A 121 13.19 1.50 6.21
C GLY A 121 11.83 1.00 6.68
N SER A 122 10.71 1.52 6.14
CA SER A 122 9.38 0.99 6.48
C SER A 122 9.14 -0.36 5.81
N LEU A 123 8.61 -1.32 6.54
CA LEU A 123 8.20 -2.61 5.99
C LEU A 123 7.09 -2.41 4.94
N LYS A 124 7.34 -2.83 3.70
CA LYS A 124 6.37 -2.77 2.60
C LYS A 124 5.55 -4.04 2.50
N MET A 125 6.20 -5.20 2.64
CA MET A 125 5.54 -6.51 2.56
C MET A 125 6.39 -7.57 3.24
N GLY A 126 5.76 -8.43 4.05
CA GLY A 126 6.29 -9.74 4.40
C GLY A 126 5.78 -10.74 3.37
N ILE A 127 6.67 -11.46 2.67
CA ILE A 127 6.28 -12.50 1.72
C ILE A 127 5.89 -13.74 2.52
N VAL A 128 4.60 -13.98 2.67
CA VAL A 128 4.10 -15.28 3.13
C VAL A 128 4.11 -16.22 1.92
N GLN A 129 4.93 -17.27 1.99
CA GLN A 129 5.02 -18.27 0.94
C GLN A 129 3.68 -19.02 0.83
N GLY A 130 3.00 -18.82 -0.30
CA GLY A 130 1.80 -19.59 -0.67
C GLY A 130 0.52 -18.77 -0.68
N SER A 131 0.04 -18.53 -1.88
CA SER A 131 -1.22 -17.95 -2.34
C SER A 131 -1.30 -16.43 -2.45
N ASN A 132 -1.68 -16.00 -3.65
CA ASN A 132 -2.15 -14.68 -4.09
C ASN A 132 -1.73 -13.51 -3.18
N SER A 133 -0.74 -12.78 -3.61
CA SER A 133 -0.30 -11.54 -2.96
C SER A 133 -1.44 -10.52 -2.92
N VAL A 134 -2.29 -10.63 -1.93
CA VAL A 134 -3.07 -9.48 -1.50
C VAL A 134 -2.07 -8.57 -0.79
N SER A 135 -1.79 -7.41 -1.36
CA SER A 135 -1.16 -6.32 -0.63
C SER A 135 -2.10 -5.98 0.54
N SER A 136 -1.93 -6.67 1.66
CA SER A 136 -2.79 -6.52 2.85
C SER A 136 -2.40 -5.31 3.69
N GLY A 137 -1.79 -4.29 3.08
CA GLY A 137 -1.49 -3.03 3.75
C GLY A 137 -2.69 -2.10 3.68
N LEU A 138 -3.34 -1.84 4.82
CA LEU A 138 -4.25 -0.73 4.95
C LEU A 138 -3.50 0.56 4.60
N SER A 139 -3.87 1.16 3.48
CA SER A 139 -3.28 2.42 3.00
C SER A 139 -4.07 3.60 3.57
N THR A 140 -3.40 4.71 3.82
CA THR A 140 -4.03 5.93 4.36
C THR A 140 -3.56 7.15 3.57
N THR A 141 -4.51 7.99 3.16
CA THR A 141 -4.25 9.32 2.59
C THR A 141 -4.91 10.37 3.47
N THR A 142 -4.18 11.44 3.79
CA THR A 142 -4.63 12.52 4.70
C THR A 142 -4.53 13.87 4.00
N ILE A 143 -5.52 14.75 4.15
CA ILE A 143 -5.41 16.14 3.68
C ILE A 143 -4.55 16.97 4.62
N THR A 144 -3.71 17.81 4.04
CA THR A 144 -2.73 18.65 4.77
C THR A 144 -3.20 20.10 4.97
N ALA A 145 -4.32 20.48 4.34
CA ALA A 145 -4.94 21.81 4.44
C ALA A 145 -6.46 21.69 4.54
N ASP A 146 -7.10 22.71 5.07
CA ASP A 146 -8.56 22.81 5.08
C ASP A 146 -9.11 23.00 3.67
N VAL A 147 -10.25 22.36 3.37
CA VAL A 147 -10.96 22.50 2.08
C VAL A 147 -12.35 23.06 2.33
N THR A 148 -12.65 24.19 1.72
CA THR A 148 -13.91 24.92 1.92
C THR A 148 -14.83 24.76 0.73
N ASN A 149 -16.11 24.48 0.99
CA ASN A 149 -17.20 24.62 0.03
C ASN A 149 -18.18 25.68 0.55
N SER A 150 -18.25 26.81 -0.15
CA SER A 150 -19.16 27.93 0.12
C SER A 150 -19.81 28.44 -1.17
N ASN A 151 -20.23 27.51 -2.03
CA ASN A 151 -20.80 27.84 -3.32
C ASN A 151 -22.00 28.80 -3.21
N ALA A 152 -22.11 29.72 -4.17
CA ALA A 152 -23.23 30.66 -4.26
C ALA A 152 -24.57 29.96 -4.56
N THR A 153 -24.52 28.73 -5.08
CA THR A 153 -25.70 27.88 -5.26
C THR A 153 -25.68 26.77 -4.22
N ALA A 154 -26.76 26.67 -3.46
CA ALA A 154 -26.97 25.62 -2.46
C ALA A 154 -26.85 24.22 -3.09
N ASN A 155 -26.37 23.26 -2.33
CA ASN A 155 -26.18 21.86 -2.74
C ASN A 155 -25.22 21.62 -3.92
N THR A 156 -24.41 22.61 -4.29
CA THR A 156 -23.37 22.42 -5.30
C THR A 156 -22.24 21.58 -4.72
N ILE A 157 -22.07 20.38 -5.28
CA ILE A 157 -21.02 19.45 -4.85
C ILE A 157 -19.65 19.92 -5.34
N ALA A 158 -18.65 19.83 -4.46
CA ALA A 158 -17.23 20.04 -4.76
C ALA A 158 -16.41 18.90 -4.18
N ASP A 159 -15.22 18.67 -4.74
CA ASP A 159 -14.27 17.69 -4.23
C ASP A 159 -13.65 18.18 -2.91
N VAL A 160 -13.43 17.27 -1.98
CA VAL A 160 -12.48 17.48 -0.88
C VAL A 160 -11.07 17.30 -1.47
N THR A 161 -10.51 18.38 -2.01
CA THR A 161 -9.23 18.36 -2.72
C THR A 161 -8.14 17.69 -1.89
N GLY A 162 -7.47 16.67 -2.45
CA GLY A 162 -6.42 15.91 -1.78
C GLY A 162 -6.94 14.73 -0.94
N LEU A 163 -8.25 14.57 -0.74
CA LEU A 163 -8.84 13.43 -0.03
C LEU A 163 -9.36 12.39 -1.03
N SER A 164 -8.43 11.63 -1.59
CA SER A 164 -8.71 10.59 -2.57
C SER A 164 -7.76 9.41 -2.43
N PHE A 165 -8.10 8.30 -3.06
CA PHE A 165 -7.23 7.13 -3.18
C PHE A 165 -7.29 6.53 -4.59
N PRO A 166 -6.15 5.98 -5.08
CA PRO A 166 -6.09 5.36 -6.40
C PRO A 166 -6.78 3.99 -6.42
N VAL A 167 -7.44 3.70 -7.54
CA VAL A 167 -8.03 2.40 -7.81
C VAL A 167 -7.62 1.91 -9.19
N THR A 168 -7.45 0.58 -9.33
CA THR A 168 -7.08 -0.10 -10.56
C THR A 168 -8.26 -0.88 -11.10
N ASN A 169 -8.46 -0.83 -12.42
CA ASN A 169 -9.51 -1.57 -13.12
C ASN A 169 -9.54 -3.05 -12.72
N GLY A 170 -10.70 -3.56 -12.39
CA GLY A 170 -10.95 -4.96 -12.03
C GLY A 170 -10.52 -5.36 -10.62
N GLN A 171 -9.90 -4.47 -9.86
CA GLN A 171 -9.50 -4.73 -8.47
C GLN A 171 -10.57 -4.20 -7.51
N ARG A 172 -11.09 -5.07 -6.63
CA ARG A 172 -12.06 -4.66 -5.60
C ARG A 172 -11.34 -3.96 -4.45
N TYR A 173 -11.95 -2.88 -3.93
CA TYR A 173 -11.46 -2.14 -2.76
C TYR A 173 -12.55 -2.01 -1.69
N TRP A 174 -12.16 -2.13 -0.44
CA TRP A 174 -12.84 -1.54 0.70
C TRP A 174 -12.25 -0.16 0.98
N PHE A 175 -13.06 0.80 1.40
CA PHE A 175 -12.62 2.14 1.76
C PHE A 175 -13.43 2.71 2.91
N ARG A 176 -12.79 3.63 3.67
CA ARG A 176 -13.43 4.42 4.71
C ARG A 176 -12.84 5.82 4.77
N PHE A 177 -13.63 6.83 4.45
CA PHE A 177 -13.32 8.23 4.70
C PHE A 177 -13.79 8.61 6.09
N VAL A 178 -12.94 9.33 6.86
CA VAL A 178 -13.25 9.93 8.14
C VAL A 178 -12.90 11.41 8.03
N ILE A 179 -13.92 12.26 8.02
CA ILE A 179 -13.79 13.66 7.69
C ILE A 179 -14.26 14.50 8.87
N GLN A 180 -13.34 15.18 9.53
CA GLN A 180 -13.66 16.21 10.50
C GLN A 180 -14.06 17.47 9.73
N TYR A 181 -15.17 18.12 10.12
CA TYR A 181 -15.62 19.31 9.41
C TYR A 181 -16.26 20.35 10.36
N THR A 182 -16.28 21.59 9.88
CA THR A 182 -16.97 22.71 10.52
C THR A 182 -18.07 23.24 9.61
N ALA A 183 -19.10 23.84 10.21
CA ALA A 183 -20.19 24.51 9.53
C ALA A 183 -20.23 25.98 9.95
N ALA A 184 -20.57 26.89 9.05
CA ALA A 184 -20.66 28.31 9.33
C ALA A 184 -21.68 28.63 10.42
N ALA A 185 -22.76 27.84 10.48
CA ALA A 185 -23.79 27.91 11.55
C ALA A 185 -24.36 26.50 11.78
N THR A 186 -25.00 26.29 12.94
CA THR A 186 -25.71 25.03 13.22
C THR A 186 -26.92 24.81 12.29
N THR A 187 -27.44 25.88 11.71
CA THR A 187 -28.49 25.84 10.67
C THR A 187 -27.96 25.59 9.28
N THR A 188 -26.64 25.41 9.10
CA THR A 188 -26.04 25.06 7.83
C THR A 188 -25.84 23.55 7.78
N GLY A 189 -26.65 22.86 6.98
CA GLY A 189 -26.55 21.44 6.75
C GLY A 189 -25.48 21.11 5.72
N SER A 190 -25.08 19.84 5.69
CA SER A 190 -24.04 19.33 4.79
C SER A 190 -24.47 18.06 4.07
N ARG A 191 -23.79 17.75 3.00
CA ARG A 191 -23.91 16.50 2.23
C ARG A 191 -22.53 15.93 1.95
N TRP A 192 -22.35 14.64 2.18
CA TRP A 192 -21.08 13.96 2.01
C TRP A 192 -21.26 12.73 1.14
N THR A 193 -20.45 12.63 0.11
CA THR A 193 -20.54 11.62 -0.95
C THR A 193 -19.16 11.33 -1.52
N ILE A 194 -19.10 10.52 -2.56
CA ILE A 194 -17.89 10.23 -3.34
C ILE A 194 -18.14 10.38 -4.83
N ASN A 195 -17.05 10.55 -5.58
CA ASN A 195 -17.00 10.37 -7.03
C ASN A 195 -15.73 9.59 -7.39
N GLY A 196 -15.65 9.05 -8.62
CA GLY A 196 -14.53 8.24 -9.04
C GLY A 196 -14.61 7.81 -10.51
N PRO A 197 -13.75 6.87 -10.93
CA PRO A 197 -13.79 6.32 -12.29
C PRO A 197 -15.04 5.47 -12.53
N ALA A 198 -15.26 5.07 -13.78
CA ALA A 198 -16.29 4.10 -14.11
C ALA A 198 -16.15 2.83 -13.25
N GLN A 199 -17.28 2.23 -12.85
CA GLN A 199 -17.30 1.09 -11.93
C GLN A 199 -18.40 0.08 -12.33
N THR A 200 -18.17 -1.20 -12.01
CA THR A 200 -19.15 -2.28 -12.16
C THR A 200 -19.95 -2.52 -10.89
N GLU A 201 -19.37 -2.18 -9.73
CA GLU A 201 -20.06 -2.29 -8.46
C GLU A 201 -19.62 -1.15 -7.53
N LEU A 202 -20.63 -0.52 -6.90
CA LEU A 202 -20.42 0.47 -5.84
C LEU A 202 -21.50 0.25 -4.79
N ARG A 203 -21.07 0.15 -3.52
CA ARG A 203 -21.95 0.09 -2.35
C ARG A 203 -21.29 0.81 -1.20
N TYR A 204 -21.91 1.85 -0.70
CA TYR A 204 -21.42 2.57 0.46
C TYR A 204 -22.54 3.12 1.32
N LYS A 205 -22.21 3.47 2.54
CA LYS A 205 -23.00 4.33 3.41
C LYS A 205 -22.33 5.68 3.56
N SER A 206 -23.14 6.71 3.83
CA SER A 206 -22.67 8.05 4.18
C SER A 206 -23.39 8.50 5.42
N GLU A 207 -22.65 8.87 6.47
CA GLU A 207 -23.15 9.28 7.77
C GLU A 207 -22.51 10.59 8.20
N TYR A 208 -23.31 11.56 8.61
CA TYR A 208 -22.84 12.87 9.05
C TYR A 208 -23.83 13.54 9.99
N SER A 209 -23.37 14.51 10.79
CA SER A 209 -24.15 15.07 11.87
C SER A 209 -25.40 15.81 11.39
N LEU A 210 -26.50 15.64 12.11
CA LEU A 210 -27.74 16.41 11.96
C LEU A 210 -28.00 17.25 13.22
N THR A 211 -27.99 16.59 14.39
CA THR A 211 -28.11 17.25 15.71
C THR A 211 -27.02 16.68 16.63
N THR A 212 -26.96 17.16 17.88
CA THR A 212 -26.01 16.60 18.87
C THR A 212 -26.29 15.15 19.26
N THR A 213 -27.44 14.61 18.89
CA THR A 213 -27.87 13.25 19.27
C THR A 213 -28.28 12.39 18.07
N THR A 214 -28.33 12.97 16.86
CA THR A 214 -28.76 12.27 15.65
C THR A 214 -27.86 12.57 14.46
N ASN A 215 -27.67 11.59 13.61
CA ASN A 215 -26.95 11.70 12.34
C ASN A 215 -27.92 11.52 11.17
N THR A 216 -27.62 12.14 10.04
CA THR A 216 -28.16 11.75 8.73
C THR A 216 -27.40 10.51 8.28
N VAL A 217 -28.13 9.42 8.04
CA VAL A 217 -27.55 8.13 7.60
C VAL A 217 -28.18 7.77 6.27
N ASN A 218 -27.35 7.47 5.28
CA ASN A 218 -27.74 7.03 3.95
C ASN A 218 -27.12 5.66 3.71
N GLU A 219 -27.93 4.61 3.78
CA GLU A 219 -27.51 3.22 3.58
C GLU A 219 -27.70 2.77 2.12
N GLY A 220 -26.90 1.81 1.69
CA GLY A 220 -27.05 1.14 0.40
C GLY A 220 -26.87 2.05 -0.82
N VAL A 221 -26.09 3.12 -0.70
CA VAL A 221 -25.82 4.03 -1.80
C VAL A 221 -25.03 3.31 -2.89
N SER A 222 -25.50 3.37 -4.14
CA SER A 222 -24.96 2.58 -5.25
C SER A 222 -24.54 3.41 -6.47
N ALA A 223 -24.50 4.74 -6.34
CA ALA A 223 -24.04 5.63 -7.41
C ALA A 223 -23.25 6.80 -6.83
N TYR A 224 -22.41 7.40 -7.64
CA TYR A 224 -21.66 8.60 -7.30
C TYR A 224 -22.59 9.79 -7.09
N ASP A 225 -22.11 10.75 -6.30
CA ASP A 225 -22.81 12.01 -5.98
C ASP A 225 -24.18 11.82 -5.32
N LEU A 226 -24.42 10.67 -4.71
CA LEU A 226 -25.55 10.42 -3.83
C LEU A 226 -25.09 10.38 -2.36
N PRO A 227 -25.95 10.69 -1.39
CA PRO A 227 -27.35 11.11 -1.48
C PRO A 227 -27.54 12.47 -2.16
N ALA A 228 -28.70 12.69 -2.76
CA ALA A 228 -29.00 13.93 -3.50
C ALA A 228 -29.28 15.13 -2.55
N ALA A 229 -29.73 14.86 -1.33
CA ALA A 229 -30.10 15.88 -0.35
C ALA A 229 -29.06 15.99 0.78
N SER A 230 -28.84 17.21 1.25
CA SER A 230 -28.08 17.52 2.45
C SER A 230 -28.91 17.28 3.71
N SER A 231 -28.23 17.17 4.88
CA SER A 231 -28.89 17.35 6.17
C SER A 231 -29.41 18.79 6.33
N ALA A 232 -30.47 18.97 7.13
CA ALA A 232 -31.05 20.30 7.35
C ALA A 232 -30.23 21.17 8.32
N SER A 233 -29.26 20.59 9.03
CA SER A 233 -28.46 21.28 10.04
C SER A 233 -27.15 20.54 10.29
N SER A 234 -26.27 21.13 11.08
CA SER A 234 -25.07 20.48 11.63
C SER A 234 -25.11 20.55 13.14
N ALA A 235 -24.66 19.51 13.82
CA ALA A 235 -24.71 19.40 15.28
C ALA A 235 -23.94 20.52 15.99
N ALA A 236 -22.84 20.98 15.38
CA ALA A 236 -21.97 22.02 15.91
C ALA A 236 -21.37 22.86 14.79
N THR A 237 -20.87 24.04 15.14
CA THR A 237 -20.10 24.86 14.19
C THR A 237 -18.66 24.37 14.04
N ALA A 238 -18.07 23.67 15.03
CA ALA A 238 -16.62 23.43 15.09
C ALA A 238 -16.18 21.97 15.21
N SER A 239 -17.08 20.99 15.35
CA SER A 239 -16.65 19.61 15.69
C SER A 239 -17.58 18.52 15.17
N ASN A 240 -17.87 18.56 13.88
CA ASN A 240 -18.65 17.51 13.23
C ASN A 240 -17.75 16.45 12.61
N ILE A 241 -18.27 15.23 12.45
CA ILE A 241 -17.62 14.14 11.73
C ILE A 241 -18.57 13.61 10.66
N ALA A 242 -18.04 13.38 9.46
CA ALA A 242 -18.67 12.60 8.40
C ALA A 242 -17.87 11.32 8.17
N ILE A 243 -18.60 10.22 7.98
CA ILE A 243 -18.02 8.91 7.64
C ILE A 243 -18.65 8.43 6.34
N ILE A 244 -17.83 8.05 5.36
CA ILE A 244 -18.26 7.38 4.14
C ILE A 244 -17.51 6.07 4.06
N GLU A 245 -18.22 4.94 4.05
CA GLU A 245 -17.59 3.62 4.09
C GLU A 245 -18.27 2.66 3.12
N GLY A 246 -17.48 1.87 2.40
CA GLY A 246 -18.05 0.95 1.45
C GLY A 246 -17.06 0.13 0.64
N PHE A 247 -17.58 -0.39 -0.47
CA PHE A 247 -16.83 -1.21 -1.43
C PHE A 247 -17.03 -0.68 -2.84
N ILE A 248 -15.97 -0.78 -3.66
CA ILE A 248 -15.98 -0.46 -5.07
C ILE A 248 -15.25 -1.53 -5.88
N LEU A 249 -15.80 -1.88 -7.04
CA LEU A 249 -15.11 -2.62 -8.11
C LEU A 249 -15.07 -1.70 -9.35
N PRO A 250 -13.94 -0.97 -9.57
CA PRO A 250 -13.81 -0.09 -10.71
C PRO A 250 -13.68 -0.87 -12.01
N SER A 251 -14.21 -0.30 -13.10
CA SER A 251 -14.03 -0.76 -14.48
C SER A 251 -13.07 0.12 -15.30
N ALA A 252 -12.41 1.07 -14.65
CA ALA A 252 -11.34 1.90 -15.19
C ALA A 252 -10.40 2.33 -14.06
N ASP A 253 -9.12 2.59 -14.38
CA ASP A 253 -8.17 3.20 -13.46
C ASP A 253 -8.58 4.64 -13.13
N GLY A 254 -8.27 5.10 -11.91
CA GLY A 254 -8.54 6.46 -11.49
C GLY A 254 -8.41 6.68 -9.99
N ASN A 255 -9.01 7.76 -9.50
CA ASN A 255 -9.06 8.08 -8.07
C ASN A 255 -10.51 8.15 -7.60
N VAL A 256 -10.80 7.54 -6.45
CA VAL A 256 -12.04 7.77 -5.71
C VAL A 256 -11.81 8.94 -4.78
N VAL A 257 -12.62 9.99 -4.88
CA VAL A 257 -12.49 11.25 -4.14
C VAL A 257 -13.72 11.49 -3.27
N ALA A 258 -13.51 11.97 -2.03
CA ALA A 258 -14.59 12.46 -1.19
C ALA A 258 -15.13 13.80 -1.73
N ARG A 259 -16.44 13.96 -1.69
CA ARG A 259 -17.14 15.19 -2.16
C ARG A 259 -18.15 15.69 -1.12
N PHE A 260 -18.40 16.96 -1.14
CA PHE A 260 -19.31 17.58 -0.18
C PHE A 260 -20.05 18.81 -0.74
N ALA A 261 -21.15 19.15 -0.10
CA ALA A 261 -21.88 20.35 -0.41
C ALA A 261 -22.44 21.00 0.89
N SER A 262 -22.65 22.30 0.83
CA SER A 262 -23.45 23.04 1.80
C SER A 262 -24.92 23.10 1.31
N GLU A 263 -25.85 22.93 2.21
CA GLU A 263 -27.28 23.11 1.97
C GLU A 263 -27.64 24.59 1.72
N ILE A 264 -26.91 25.51 2.33
CA ILE A 264 -27.19 26.94 2.29
C ILE A 264 -26.21 27.62 1.33
N SER A 265 -26.73 28.44 0.42
CA SER A 265 -25.92 29.25 -0.49
C SER A 265 -24.97 30.17 0.27
N SER A 266 -23.71 30.25 -0.15
CA SER A 266 -22.66 31.05 0.45
C SER A 266 -22.39 30.79 1.93
N SER A 267 -22.91 29.70 2.49
CA SER A 267 -22.63 29.26 3.87
C SER A 267 -21.63 28.12 3.87
N ALA A 268 -20.48 28.32 4.50
CA ALA A 268 -19.36 27.40 4.36
C ALA A 268 -19.54 26.10 5.15
N ILE A 269 -19.22 24.98 4.50
CA ILE A 269 -18.79 23.74 5.12
C ILE A 269 -17.29 23.60 4.85
N VAL A 270 -16.50 23.27 5.87
CA VAL A 270 -15.04 23.17 5.74
C VAL A 270 -14.56 21.80 6.20
N ALA A 271 -14.08 20.99 5.28
CA ALA A 271 -13.34 19.76 5.62
C ALA A 271 -11.99 20.15 6.23
N LYS A 272 -11.68 19.64 7.41
CA LYS A 272 -10.53 20.06 8.19
C LYS A 272 -9.29 19.23 7.85
N ARG A 273 -8.14 19.89 7.88
CA ARG A 273 -6.83 19.26 7.86
C ARG A 273 -6.78 18.10 8.85
N GLY A 274 -6.19 16.97 8.44
CA GLY A 274 -6.13 15.74 9.22
C GLY A 274 -7.30 14.78 8.95
N SER A 275 -8.32 15.18 8.16
CA SER A 275 -9.27 14.22 7.59
C SER A 275 -8.54 13.23 6.69
N PHE A 276 -8.98 11.97 6.70
CA PHE A 276 -8.25 10.90 6.01
C PHE A 276 -9.19 9.88 5.35
N VAL A 277 -8.65 9.15 4.40
CA VAL A 277 -9.23 7.92 3.87
C VAL A 277 -8.31 6.74 4.17
N GLN A 278 -8.89 5.65 4.60
CA GLN A 278 -8.28 4.32 4.65
C GLN A 278 -8.86 3.47 3.54
N TYR A 279 -8.03 2.70 2.87
CA TYR A 279 -8.47 1.79 1.81
C TYR A 279 -7.60 0.55 1.73
N LEU A 280 -8.20 -0.52 1.24
CA LEU A 280 -7.58 -1.84 1.14
C LEU A 280 -8.05 -2.51 -0.13
N ALA A 281 -7.13 -3.04 -0.94
CA ALA A 281 -7.48 -3.98 -2.02
C ALA A 281 -7.94 -5.30 -1.41
N VAL A 282 -9.12 -5.77 -1.80
CA VAL A 282 -9.76 -6.98 -1.25
C VAL A 282 -10.15 -7.94 -2.39
N GLY A 283 -9.47 -9.07 -2.49
CA GLY A 283 -9.79 -10.18 -3.41
C GLY A 283 -9.34 -9.98 -4.82
#